data_c4026133e7ce477aea57a9d23563a318
#
_entry.id   c4026133e7ce477aea57a9d23563a318
#
_cell.length_a   1.000
_cell.length_b   1.000
_cell.length_c   1.000
_cell.angle_alpha   90.00
_cell.angle_beta   90.00
_cell.angle_gamma   90.00
#
_symmetry.space_group_name_H-M   'P 1'
#
loop_
_entity.id
_entity.type
_entity.pdbx_description
1 polymer ?
#
loop_
_entity_poly.entity_id
_entity_poly.type
_entity_poly.pdbx_seq_one_letter_code
_entity_poly.pdbx_strand_id
1 'polypeptide(L)'
;MEMAQVASKRSTCLRRSVGAVIVKDKRILATGYNGTPKGMAHCETVGCLRTKLNVPSGKMHELCRGIHAEQNAVIQAAVYGVSVDGATLYCTHQPCVVCTKILINAGIRRIVYANPYPDELAENMMKEATDLEIVTWTPETSAK
;
A
#
# COMPACT_ATOMS: atom_id res chain seq x y z
N MET A 1 5.58 -0.93 11.88
CA MET A 1 6.04 -0.03 10.79
C MET A 1 7.41 -0.44 10.21
N GLU A 2 8.39 -0.77 11.01
CA GLU A 2 9.74 -1.17 10.53
C GLU A 2 9.71 -2.28 9.46
N MET A 3 8.88 -3.31 9.64
CA MET A 3 8.74 -4.37 8.62
C MET A 3 8.21 -3.85 7.27
N ALA A 4 7.31 -2.87 7.28
CA ALA A 4 6.85 -2.22 6.05
C ALA A 4 7.98 -1.40 5.40
N GLN A 5 8.82 -0.75 6.20
CA GLN A 5 10.02 -0.04 5.71
C GLN A 5 11.05 -1.02 5.11
N VAL A 6 11.26 -2.18 5.74
CA VAL A 6 12.12 -3.23 5.18
C VAL A 6 11.54 -3.75 3.85
N ALA A 7 10.23 -4.03 3.79
CA ALA A 7 9.57 -4.47 2.56
C ALA A 7 9.71 -3.44 1.43
N SER A 8 9.64 -2.14 1.74
CA SER A 8 9.77 -1.07 0.75
C SER A 8 11.12 -1.06 0.00
N LYS A 9 12.18 -1.59 0.62
CA LYS A 9 13.52 -1.68 -0.01
C LYS A 9 13.56 -2.64 -1.22
N ARG A 10 12.53 -3.48 -1.38
CA ARG A 10 12.37 -4.35 -2.57
C ARG A 10 11.67 -3.66 -3.73
N SER A 11 11.19 -2.43 -3.54
CA SER A 11 10.52 -1.68 -4.60
C SER A 11 11.41 -1.50 -5.83
N THR A 12 10.81 -1.67 -7.01
CA THR A 12 11.45 -1.42 -8.31
C THR A 12 10.87 -0.15 -8.98
N CYS A 13 10.18 0.68 -8.22
CA CYS A 13 9.60 1.93 -8.70
C CYS A 13 10.62 3.07 -8.64
N LEU A 14 10.81 3.77 -9.76
CA LEU A 14 11.74 4.90 -9.87
C LEU A 14 11.25 6.18 -9.17
N ARG A 15 9.97 6.24 -8.79
CA ARG A 15 9.37 7.46 -8.22
C ARG A 15 9.30 7.41 -6.70
N ARG A 16 9.00 6.25 -6.14
CA ARG A 16 8.74 6.10 -4.70
C ARG A 16 8.84 4.63 -4.28
N SER A 17 9.53 4.37 -3.19
CA SER A 17 9.58 3.03 -2.59
C SER A 17 8.52 2.93 -1.49
N VAL A 18 7.55 2.07 -1.69
CA VAL A 18 6.44 1.83 -0.77
C VAL A 18 6.46 0.36 -0.33
N GLY A 19 6.22 0.15 0.95
CA GLY A 19 6.08 -1.18 1.54
C GLY A 19 4.82 -1.27 2.40
N ALA A 20 4.21 -2.43 2.40
CA ALA A 20 3.02 -2.75 3.17
C ALA A 20 3.15 -4.10 3.86
N VAL A 21 2.55 -4.22 5.06
CA VAL A 21 2.51 -5.46 5.84
C VAL A 21 1.10 -5.62 6.41
N ILE A 22 0.49 -6.77 6.19
CA ILE A 22 -0.81 -7.12 6.78
C ILE A 22 -0.58 -7.98 8.00
N VAL A 23 -1.16 -7.58 9.12
CA VAL A 23 -0.98 -8.23 10.44
C VAL A 23 -2.35 -8.54 11.05
N LYS A 24 -2.50 -9.74 11.61
CA LYS A 24 -3.65 -10.14 12.42
C LYS A 24 -3.17 -10.96 13.61
N ASP A 25 -3.73 -10.73 14.78
CA ASP A 25 -3.38 -11.46 16.02
C ASP A 25 -1.86 -11.50 16.29
N LYS A 26 -1.21 -10.35 16.09
CA LYS A 26 0.26 -10.15 16.24
C LYS A 26 1.12 -10.99 15.26
N ARG A 27 0.52 -11.56 14.21
CA ARG A 27 1.21 -12.34 13.17
C ARG A 27 1.17 -11.63 11.84
N ILE A 28 2.28 -11.64 11.12
CA ILE A 28 2.36 -11.17 9.75
C ILE A 28 1.66 -12.20 8.85
N LEU A 29 0.64 -11.76 8.13
CA LEU A 29 -0.09 -12.58 7.16
C LEU A 29 0.50 -12.46 5.76
N ALA A 30 0.83 -11.23 5.35
CA ALA A 30 1.38 -10.96 4.03
C ALA A 30 2.22 -9.67 4.05
N THR A 31 3.11 -9.57 3.08
CA THR A 31 3.91 -8.37 2.81
C THR A 31 3.73 -7.96 1.36
N GLY A 32 3.93 -6.68 1.07
CA GLY A 32 3.90 -6.15 -0.28
C GLY A 32 4.86 -4.98 -0.44
N TYR A 33 5.33 -4.80 -1.66
CA TYR A 33 6.07 -3.63 -2.10
C TYR A 33 5.60 -3.24 -3.50
N ASN A 34 5.78 -1.99 -3.88
CA ASN A 34 5.35 -1.54 -5.19
C ASN A 34 6.37 -1.93 -6.28
N GLY A 35 5.86 -2.47 -7.36
CA GLY A 35 6.67 -2.94 -8.48
C GLY A 35 5.82 -3.50 -9.60
N THR A 36 6.44 -3.85 -10.73
CA THR A 36 5.72 -4.43 -11.87
C THR A 36 5.23 -5.84 -11.56
N PRO A 37 4.14 -6.29 -12.21
CA PRO A 37 3.68 -7.66 -12.12
C PRO A 37 4.77 -8.68 -12.45
N LYS A 38 4.66 -9.88 -11.88
CA LYS A 38 5.59 -10.98 -12.12
C LYS A 38 5.73 -11.26 -13.63
N GLY A 39 6.96 -11.39 -14.10
CA GLY A 39 7.28 -11.67 -15.50
C GLY A 39 7.32 -10.44 -16.41
N MET A 40 7.01 -9.25 -15.90
CA MET A 40 7.11 -8.00 -16.66
C MET A 40 8.42 -7.26 -16.36
N ALA A 41 8.95 -6.54 -17.36
CA ALA A 41 10.15 -5.72 -17.19
C ALA A 41 9.90 -4.59 -16.17
N HIS A 42 10.86 -4.38 -15.28
CA HIS A 42 10.79 -3.35 -14.24
C HIS A 42 10.95 -1.93 -14.80
N CYS A 43 10.42 -0.94 -14.08
CA CYS A 43 10.58 0.47 -14.44
C CYS A 43 12.05 0.90 -14.52
N GLU A 44 12.93 0.27 -13.77
CA GLU A 44 14.39 0.49 -13.84
C GLU A 44 14.95 0.18 -15.25
N THR A 45 14.37 -0.79 -15.94
CA THR A 45 14.80 -1.20 -17.29
C THR A 45 14.11 -0.39 -18.39
N VAL A 46 12.78 -0.17 -18.29
CA VAL A 46 11.97 0.40 -19.39
C VAL A 46 11.57 1.86 -19.15
N GLY A 47 11.90 2.40 -17.98
CA GLY A 47 11.52 3.74 -17.56
C GLY A 47 10.08 3.82 -17.01
N CYS A 48 9.77 4.96 -16.45
CA CYS A 48 8.44 5.26 -15.88
C CYS A 48 7.61 6.07 -16.86
N LEU A 49 6.48 5.54 -17.33
CA LEU A 49 5.58 6.25 -18.25
C LEU A 49 5.01 7.53 -17.62
N ARG A 50 4.62 7.48 -16.33
CA ARG A 50 4.11 8.66 -15.62
C ARG A 50 5.16 9.78 -15.52
N THR A 51 6.45 9.45 -15.40
CA THR A 51 7.53 10.44 -15.43
C THR A 51 7.71 11.01 -16.84
N LYS A 52 7.68 10.16 -17.87
CA LYS A 52 7.78 10.60 -19.28
C LYS A 52 6.66 11.54 -19.68
N LEU A 53 5.47 11.37 -19.12
CA LEU A 53 4.28 12.20 -19.38
C LEU A 53 4.12 13.35 -18.36
N ASN A 54 5.10 13.61 -17.48
CA ASN A 54 5.04 14.62 -16.44
C ASN A 54 3.81 14.54 -15.54
N VAL A 55 3.30 13.32 -15.28
CA VAL A 55 2.11 13.10 -14.43
C VAL A 55 2.44 13.42 -12.97
N PRO A 56 1.68 14.30 -12.31
CA PRO A 56 1.85 14.62 -10.90
C PRO A 56 1.67 13.41 -9.99
N SER A 57 2.17 13.50 -8.75
CA SER A 57 1.87 12.52 -7.71
C SER A 57 0.36 12.52 -7.40
N GLY A 58 -0.21 11.36 -7.11
CA GLY A 58 -1.65 11.22 -6.83
C GLY A 58 -2.58 11.19 -8.04
N LYS A 59 -2.07 11.29 -9.27
CA LYS A 59 -2.88 11.35 -10.48
C LYS A 59 -2.55 10.21 -11.45
N MET A 60 -3.56 9.82 -12.26
CA MET A 60 -3.43 8.89 -13.39
C MET A 60 -2.71 7.58 -13.00
N HIS A 61 -3.21 6.92 -11.94
CA HIS A 61 -2.64 5.66 -11.46
C HIS A 61 -2.75 4.54 -12.50
N GLU A 62 -3.76 4.59 -13.38
CA GLU A 62 -3.99 3.66 -14.49
C GLU A 62 -2.84 3.62 -15.49
N LEU A 63 -2.04 4.67 -15.58
CA LEU A 63 -0.84 4.73 -16.43
C LEU A 63 0.39 4.08 -15.76
N CYS A 64 0.29 3.73 -14.48
CA CYS A 64 1.38 3.06 -13.77
C CYS A 64 1.37 1.56 -14.13
N ARG A 65 2.47 1.07 -14.67
CA ARG A 65 2.63 -0.37 -14.90
C ARG A 65 2.88 -1.18 -13.61
N GLY A 66 3.15 -0.50 -12.52
CA GLY A 66 3.39 -1.13 -11.22
C GLY A 66 2.11 -1.39 -10.44
N ILE A 67 2.09 -2.47 -9.68
CA ILE A 67 1.12 -2.74 -8.62
C ILE A 67 1.57 -1.98 -7.38
N HIS A 68 0.63 -1.41 -6.61
CA HIS A 68 0.93 -0.76 -5.36
C HIS A 68 1.26 -1.78 -4.25
N ALA A 69 1.98 -1.35 -3.22
CA ALA A 69 2.41 -2.23 -2.12
C ALA A 69 1.23 -2.87 -1.40
N GLU A 70 0.17 -2.11 -1.17
CA GLU A 70 -1.06 -2.54 -0.52
C GLU A 70 -1.79 -3.60 -1.35
N GLN A 71 -1.94 -3.35 -2.66
CA GLN A 71 -2.51 -4.32 -3.61
C GLN A 71 -1.70 -5.60 -3.61
N ASN A 72 -0.37 -5.48 -3.66
CA ASN A 72 0.53 -6.63 -3.70
C ASN A 72 0.42 -7.46 -2.41
N ALA A 73 0.29 -6.83 -1.25
CA ALA A 73 0.09 -7.53 0.01
C ALA A 73 -1.24 -8.32 0.02
N VAL A 74 -2.34 -7.74 -0.45
CA VAL A 74 -3.64 -8.43 -0.56
C VAL A 74 -3.57 -9.57 -1.58
N ILE A 75 -2.93 -9.35 -2.73
CA ILE A 75 -2.74 -10.38 -3.76
C ILE A 75 -1.91 -11.55 -3.20
N GLN A 76 -0.82 -11.27 -2.46
CA GLN A 76 -0.01 -12.32 -1.83
C GLN A 76 -0.84 -13.16 -0.86
N ALA A 77 -1.64 -12.53 0.00
CA ALA A 77 -2.54 -13.24 0.89
C ALA A 77 -3.52 -14.15 0.10
N ALA A 78 -4.13 -13.61 -0.97
CA ALA A 78 -5.06 -14.35 -1.82
C ALA A 78 -4.40 -15.55 -2.52
N VAL A 79 -3.18 -15.39 -3.05
CA VAL A 79 -2.43 -16.46 -3.72
C VAL A 79 -2.16 -17.63 -2.77
N TYR A 80 -1.93 -17.36 -1.50
CA TYR A 80 -1.67 -18.39 -0.47
C TYR A 80 -2.90 -18.80 0.32
N GLY A 81 -4.09 -18.33 -0.05
CA GLY A 81 -5.35 -18.68 0.62
C GLY A 81 -5.46 -18.16 2.07
N VAL A 82 -4.81 -17.02 2.36
CA VAL A 82 -4.82 -16.42 3.69
C VAL A 82 -5.85 -15.31 3.75
N SER A 83 -6.84 -15.44 4.64
CA SER A 83 -7.83 -14.38 4.87
C SER A 83 -7.20 -13.18 5.57
N VAL A 84 -7.48 -11.99 5.05
CA VAL A 84 -7.07 -10.71 5.64
C VAL A 84 -8.21 -9.97 6.33
N ASP A 85 -9.41 -10.57 6.36
CA ASP A 85 -10.56 -9.99 7.04
C ASP A 85 -10.28 -9.75 8.52
N GLY A 86 -10.61 -8.55 9.01
CA GLY A 86 -10.34 -8.11 10.38
C GLY A 86 -8.88 -7.74 10.66
N ALA A 87 -7.99 -7.75 9.64
CA ALA A 87 -6.56 -7.46 9.83
C ALA A 87 -6.25 -5.96 9.88
N THR A 88 -5.01 -5.64 10.30
CA THR A 88 -4.40 -4.32 10.24
C THR A 88 -3.39 -4.27 9.10
N LEU A 89 -3.48 -3.23 8.28
CA LEU A 89 -2.45 -2.88 7.30
C LEU A 89 -1.48 -1.85 7.91
N TYR A 90 -0.19 -2.13 7.85
CA TYR A 90 0.87 -1.13 8.06
C TYR A 90 1.49 -0.78 6.71
N CYS A 91 1.49 0.50 6.35
CA CYS A 91 2.02 0.96 5.08
C CYS A 91 2.95 2.17 5.28
N THR A 92 4.03 2.24 4.51
CA THR A 92 4.95 3.38 4.58
C THR A 92 4.33 4.69 4.13
N HIS A 93 3.28 4.63 3.29
CA HIS A 93 2.53 5.79 2.79
C HIS A 93 1.03 5.54 2.89
N GLN A 94 0.27 6.64 3.00
CA GLN A 94 -1.19 6.59 2.96
C GLN A 94 -1.68 5.92 1.67
N PRO A 95 -2.61 4.95 1.73
CA PRO A 95 -3.18 4.33 0.55
C PRO A 95 -3.90 5.33 -0.36
N CYS A 96 -3.71 5.21 -1.67
CA CYS A 96 -4.50 5.96 -2.65
C CYS A 96 -5.94 5.44 -2.73
N VAL A 97 -6.82 6.16 -3.44
CA VAL A 97 -8.24 5.78 -3.57
C VAL A 97 -8.44 4.36 -4.10
N VAL A 98 -7.62 3.91 -5.06
CA VAL A 98 -7.73 2.55 -5.61
C VAL A 98 -7.41 1.50 -4.56
N CYS A 99 -6.32 1.70 -3.81
CA CYS A 99 -5.93 0.80 -2.72
C CYS A 99 -6.95 0.82 -1.57
N THR A 100 -7.45 2.01 -1.20
CA THR A 100 -8.46 2.17 -0.15
C THR A 100 -9.71 1.33 -0.43
N LYS A 101 -10.25 1.36 -1.66
CA LYS A 101 -11.40 0.53 -2.05
C LYS A 101 -11.13 -0.96 -1.89
N ILE A 102 -9.95 -1.41 -2.32
CA ILE A 102 -9.54 -2.82 -2.20
C ILE A 102 -9.43 -3.23 -0.73
N LEU A 103 -8.80 -2.40 0.10
CA LEU A 103 -8.58 -2.69 1.52
C LEU A 103 -9.90 -2.77 2.30
N ILE A 104 -10.82 -1.84 2.06
CA ILE A 104 -12.16 -1.85 2.67
C ILE A 104 -12.90 -3.13 2.27
N ASN A 105 -12.94 -3.46 0.97
CA ASN A 105 -13.65 -4.63 0.47
C ASN A 105 -12.99 -5.96 0.87
N ALA A 106 -11.67 -5.98 1.13
CA ALA A 106 -10.95 -7.13 1.68
C ALA A 106 -11.17 -7.33 3.19
N GLY A 107 -11.89 -6.44 3.85
CA GLY A 107 -12.20 -6.52 5.28
C GLY A 107 -11.08 -6.02 6.20
N ILE A 108 -10.14 -5.22 5.71
CA ILE A 108 -9.16 -4.55 6.57
C ILE A 108 -9.89 -3.61 7.53
N ARG A 109 -9.60 -3.70 8.83
CA ARG A 109 -10.26 -2.92 9.89
C ARG A 109 -9.42 -1.78 10.44
N ARG A 110 -8.13 -1.79 10.16
CA ARG A 110 -7.22 -0.74 10.60
C ARG A 110 -6.14 -0.49 9.57
N ILE A 111 -5.88 0.78 9.27
CA ILE A 111 -4.77 1.21 8.41
C ILE A 111 -3.85 2.13 9.22
N VAL A 112 -2.58 1.77 9.30
CA VAL A 112 -1.52 2.54 9.94
C VAL A 112 -0.51 2.97 8.88
N TYR A 113 -0.35 4.26 8.64
CA TYR A 113 0.62 4.75 7.64
C TYR A 113 1.57 5.79 8.24
N ALA A 114 2.80 5.87 7.68
CA ALA A 114 3.81 6.79 8.19
C ALA A 114 3.83 8.14 7.44
N ASN A 115 3.63 8.14 6.14
CA ASN A 115 3.72 9.34 5.33
C ASN A 115 2.38 9.65 4.66
N PRO A 116 1.92 10.91 4.70
CA PRO A 116 0.69 11.29 4.00
C PRO A 116 0.88 11.19 2.48
N TYR A 117 -0.24 11.04 1.79
CA TYR A 117 -0.29 11.02 0.32
C TYR A 117 -1.48 11.87 -0.14
N PRO A 118 -1.29 12.81 -1.09
CA PRO A 118 -2.32 13.76 -1.48
C PRO A 118 -3.39 13.09 -2.36
N ASP A 119 -4.40 12.49 -1.73
CA ASP A 119 -5.54 11.87 -2.39
C ASP A 119 -6.81 12.13 -1.56
N GLU A 120 -7.45 13.27 -1.83
CA GLU A 120 -8.67 13.73 -1.13
C GLU A 120 -9.80 12.69 -1.22
N LEU A 121 -9.94 12.02 -2.38
CA LEU A 121 -10.98 11.02 -2.54
C LEU A 121 -10.71 9.78 -1.65
N ALA A 122 -9.44 9.38 -1.51
CA ALA A 122 -9.07 8.33 -0.57
C ALA A 122 -9.42 8.71 0.88
N GLU A 123 -9.11 9.95 1.28
CA GLU A 123 -9.42 10.46 2.63
C GLU A 123 -10.94 10.45 2.89
N ASN A 124 -11.73 10.90 1.93
CA ASN A 124 -13.18 10.90 2.05
C ASN A 124 -13.73 9.48 2.19
N MET A 125 -13.26 8.53 1.38
CA MET A 125 -13.66 7.12 1.48
C MET A 125 -13.26 6.49 2.82
N MET A 126 -12.06 6.79 3.33
CA MET A 126 -11.62 6.32 4.64
C MET A 126 -12.51 6.85 5.78
N LYS A 127 -12.98 8.12 5.69
CA LYS A 127 -13.90 8.71 6.67
C LYS A 127 -15.31 8.12 6.59
N GLU A 128 -15.77 7.76 5.39
CA GLU A 128 -17.08 7.16 5.15
C GLU A 128 -17.15 5.69 5.63
N ALA A 129 -16.03 4.99 5.62
CA ALA A 129 -15.94 3.60 6.06
C ALA A 129 -15.98 3.49 7.60
N THR A 130 -17.18 3.32 8.17
CA THR A 130 -17.45 3.35 9.62
C THR A 130 -16.69 2.30 10.43
N ASP A 131 -16.34 1.18 9.81
CA ASP A 131 -15.63 0.06 10.45
C ASP A 131 -14.11 0.09 10.24
N LEU A 132 -13.57 1.19 9.70
CA LEU A 132 -12.16 1.34 9.37
C LEU A 132 -11.49 2.36 10.29
N GLU A 133 -10.56 1.91 11.11
CA GLU A 133 -9.69 2.78 11.93
C GLU A 133 -8.49 3.26 11.11
N ILE A 134 -8.24 4.57 11.09
CA ILE A 134 -7.10 5.19 10.42
C ILE A 134 -6.15 5.79 11.45
N VAL A 135 -4.88 5.41 11.38
CA VAL A 135 -3.83 5.89 12.30
C VAL A 135 -2.63 6.41 11.52
N THR A 136 -2.24 7.63 11.80
CA THR A 136 -0.93 8.14 11.37
C THR A 136 0.14 7.65 12.34
N TRP A 137 1.11 6.93 11.83
CA TRP A 137 2.21 6.44 12.65
C TRP A 137 3.26 7.53 12.88
N THR A 138 3.67 7.68 14.14
CA THR A 138 4.85 8.46 14.52
C THR A 138 5.80 7.57 15.32
N PRO A 139 7.12 7.87 15.41
CA PRO A 139 8.05 7.09 16.25
C PRO A 139 7.59 6.94 17.70
N GLU A 140 6.89 7.94 18.25
CA GLU A 140 6.33 7.95 19.59
C GLU A 140 5.13 7.00 19.76
N THR A 141 4.37 6.74 18.68
CA THR A 141 3.25 5.78 18.74
C THR A 141 3.73 4.32 18.78
N SER A 142 5.02 4.07 18.62
CA SER A 142 5.63 2.74 18.75
C SER A 142 6.18 2.47 20.15
N ALA A 143 6.22 3.44 21.03
CA ALA A 143 6.55 3.22 22.44
C ALA A 143 5.41 2.42 23.10
N LYS A 144 5.77 1.27 23.67
CA LYS A 144 4.85 0.35 24.36
C LYS A 144 4.34 0.94 25.66
#